data_e3b4bb1c38c041c387c435ce19f1e0d5
#
_entry.id   e3b4bb1c38c041c387c435ce19f1e0d5
#
_cell.length_a   1.000
_cell.length_b   1.000
_cell.length_c   1.000
_cell.angle_alpha   90.00
_cell.angle_beta   90.00
_cell.angle_gamma   90.00
#
_symmetry.space_group_name_H-M   'P 1'
#
loop_
_entity.id
_entity.type
_entity.pdbx_description
1 polymer ?
#
loop_
_entity_poly.entity_id
_entity_poly.type
_entity_poly.pdbx_seq_one_letter_code
_entity_poly.pdbx_strand_id
1 'polypeptide(L)'
;MNENYVKNYDLWNEKKKELNARSLPDDVFFLEREIWWASLGVNVGSEIDGKGKDFLRPILIVRKFNEDLMWAVPITSTCKEMSYFWRIDFGRIRGVASLLQLRLVSINRLFELVARLEEDEFVKIRQMI
;
A
#
# COMPACT_ATOMS: atom_id res chain seq x y z
N MET A 1 -18.10 -6.70 4.94
CA MET A 1 -17.45 -5.99 6.04
C MET A 1 -17.65 -6.78 7.33
N ASN A 2 -16.63 -6.94 8.13
CA ASN A 2 -16.74 -7.64 9.41
C ASN A 2 -17.40 -6.71 10.42
N GLU A 3 -18.57 -7.10 10.92
CA GLU A 3 -19.34 -6.30 11.90
C GLU A 3 -18.57 -6.07 13.20
N ASN A 4 -17.62 -6.96 13.52
CA ASN A 4 -16.80 -6.86 14.73
C ASN A 4 -15.53 -6.06 14.55
N TYR A 5 -15.30 -5.52 13.35
CA TYR A 5 -14.10 -4.73 13.10
C TYR A 5 -14.21 -3.37 13.75
N VAL A 6 -13.29 -3.10 14.67
CA VAL A 6 -13.18 -1.80 15.33
C VAL A 6 -11.81 -1.22 15.00
N LYS A 7 -11.81 0.02 14.52
CA LYS A 7 -10.56 0.73 14.19
C LYS A 7 -9.83 1.13 15.48
N ASN A 8 -8.65 0.59 15.69
CA ASN A 8 -7.84 0.88 16.89
C ASN A 8 -6.86 2.01 16.61
N TYR A 9 -7.33 3.25 16.72
CA TYR A 9 -6.50 4.43 16.47
C TYR A 9 -5.39 4.62 17.49
N ASP A 10 -5.61 4.22 18.74
CA ASP A 10 -4.59 4.39 19.78
C ASP A 10 -3.38 3.50 19.51
N LEU A 11 -3.61 2.24 19.17
CA LEU A 11 -2.54 1.32 18.80
C LEU A 11 -1.82 1.79 17.52
N TRP A 12 -2.59 2.27 16.55
CA TRP A 12 -2.03 2.83 15.33
C TRP A 12 -1.14 4.05 15.61
N ASN A 13 -1.55 4.90 16.54
CA ASN A 13 -0.75 6.06 16.90
C ASN A 13 0.62 5.65 17.45
N GLU A 14 0.67 4.61 18.28
CA GLU A 14 1.95 4.07 18.79
C GLU A 14 2.81 3.51 17.65
N LYS A 15 2.21 2.74 16.74
CA LYS A 15 2.90 2.20 15.57
C LYS A 15 3.44 3.30 14.67
N LYS A 16 2.67 4.35 14.49
CA LYS A 16 3.07 5.50 13.68
C LYS A 16 4.33 6.16 14.22
N LYS A 17 4.44 6.29 15.55
CA LYS A 17 5.64 6.82 16.20
C LYS A 17 6.86 5.95 15.90
N GLU A 18 6.70 4.63 15.96
CA GLU A 18 7.77 3.69 15.62
C GLU A 18 8.22 3.85 14.16
N LEU A 19 7.26 3.93 13.24
CA LEU A 19 7.56 4.09 11.82
C LEU A 19 8.31 5.40 11.56
N ASN A 20 7.88 6.47 12.20
CA ASN A 20 8.52 7.77 12.05
C ASN A 20 9.96 7.77 12.53
N ALA A 21 10.25 7.04 13.60
CA ALA A 21 11.57 6.94 14.19
C ALA A 21 12.48 5.91 13.52
N ARG A 22 11.95 5.19 12.53
CA ARG A 22 12.63 4.08 11.87
C ARG A 22 13.86 4.54 11.12
N SER A 23 14.98 3.86 11.36
CA SER A 23 16.21 4.07 10.59
C SER A 23 16.39 2.89 9.65
N LEU A 24 16.30 3.15 8.35
CA LEU A 24 16.44 2.12 7.32
C LEU A 24 17.91 1.98 6.91
N PRO A 25 18.37 0.75 6.58
CA PRO A 25 19.70 0.57 6.00
C PRO A 25 19.84 1.37 4.70
N ASP A 26 21.06 1.83 4.41
CA ASP A 26 21.36 2.65 3.23
C ASP A 26 21.08 1.93 1.90
N ASP A 27 21.08 0.60 1.92
CA ASP A 27 20.82 -0.21 0.73
C ASP A 27 19.34 -0.48 0.48
N VAL A 28 18.44 0.00 1.35
CA VAL A 28 17.00 -0.13 1.13
C VAL A 28 16.55 0.97 0.17
N PHE A 29 15.98 0.57 -0.95
CA PHE A 29 15.40 1.49 -1.91
C PHE A 29 14.21 0.85 -2.61
N PHE A 30 13.37 1.67 -3.21
CA PHE A 30 12.17 1.21 -3.91
C PHE A 30 12.16 1.77 -5.32
N LEU A 31 11.42 1.09 -6.20
CA LEU A 31 11.26 1.49 -7.60
C LEU A 31 9.79 1.45 -7.99
N GLU A 32 9.43 2.23 -9.01
CA GLU A 32 8.12 2.15 -9.64
C GLU A 32 7.86 0.75 -10.15
N ARG A 33 6.59 0.34 -10.19
CA ARG A 33 6.10 -0.98 -10.59
C ARG A 33 6.23 -2.05 -9.51
N GLU A 34 6.91 -1.74 -8.40
CA GLU A 34 7.08 -2.72 -7.32
C GLU A 34 5.85 -2.78 -6.43
N ILE A 35 5.57 -3.99 -5.94
CA ILE A 35 4.54 -4.25 -4.93
C ILE A 35 5.27 -4.55 -3.62
N TRP A 36 4.93 -3.79 -2.57
CA TRP A 36 5.52 -3.92 -1.25
C TRP A 36 4.46 -4.11 -0.19
N TRP A 37 4.78 -4.90 0.84
CA TRP A 37 4.03 -4.83 2.09
C TRP A 37 4.36 -3.51 2.77
N ALA A 38 3.32 -2.76 3.13
CA ALA A 38 3.49 -1.44 3.76
C ALA A 38 2.52 -1.29 4.93
N SER A 39 2.95 -0.55 5.95
CA SER A 39 2.10 -0.24 7.10
C SER A 39 1.24 0.98 6.76
N LEU A 40 -0.04 0.75 6.45
CA LEU A 40 -0.97 1.81 6.08
C LEU A 40 -1.80 2.34 7.25
N GLY A 41 -1.82 1.60 8.35
CA GLY A 41 -2.49 2.03 9.55
C GLY A 41 -4.00 1.92 9.51
N VAL A 42 -4.63 2.75 10.32
CA VAL A 42 -6.08 2.88 10.40
C VAL A 42 -6.45 4.27 9.93
N ASN A 43 -7.37 4.34 8.99
CA ASN A 43 -7.72 5.60 8.34
C ASN A 43 -9.19 5.96 8.59
N VAL A 44 -9.68 6.97 7.91
CA VAL A 44 -11.02 7.50 8.19
C VAL A 44 -12.04 6.89 7.23
N GLY A 45 -13.15 6.41 7.78
CA GLY A 45 -14.29 5.94 6.99
C GLY A 45 -13.90 4.85 5.99
N SER A 46 -14.14 5.11 4.71
CA SER A 46 -13.90 4.15 3.62
C SER A 46 -12.48 4.14 3.08
N GLU A 47 -11.59 4.94 3.62
CA GLU A 47 -10.17 4.86 3.29
C GLU A 47 -9.63 3.49 3.73
N ILE A 48 -8.85 2.85 2.86
CA ILE A 48 -8.38 1.48 3.12
C ILE A 48 -7.38 1.45 4.27
N ASP A 49 -7.60 0.53 5.21
CA ASP A 49 -6.72 0.28 6.35
C ASP A 49 -5.75 -0.86 6.06
N GLY A 50 -4.65 -0.90 6.82
CA GLY A 50 -3.81 -2.07 6.93
C GLY A 50 -4.40 -3.09 7.90
N LYS A 51 -3.80 -4.29 7.95
CA LYS A 51 -4.29 -5.41 8.76
C LYS A 51 -3.21 -5.95 9.69
N GLY A 52 -3.64 -6.59 10.77
CA GLY A 52 -2.77 -7.23 11.74
C GLY A 52 -2.09 -6.23 12.66
N LYS A 53 -1.15 -6.73 13.46
CA LYS A 53 -0.46 -5.94 14.49
C LYS A 53 0.42 -4.83 13.92
N ASP A 54 0.88 -4.98 12.68
CA ASP A 54 1.72 -3.98 12.01
C ASP A 54 0.94 -3.16 10.99
N PHE A 55 -0.38 -3.33 10.91
CA PHE A 55 -1.26 -2.58 10.02
C PHE A 55 -0.82 -2.66 8.56
N LEU A 56 -0.52 -3.87 8.08
CA LEU A 56 0.07 -4.10 6.76
C LEU A 56 -0.97 -4.29 5.67
N ARG A 57 -0.61 -3.84 4.48
CA ARG A 57 -1.33 -4.10 3.23
C ARG A 57 -0.35 -4.03 2.08
N PRO A 58 -0.53 -4.85 1.02
CA PRO A 58 0.28 -4.67 -0.18
C PRO A 58 -0.08 -3.36 -0.86
N ILE A 59 0.94 -2.69 -1.38
CA ILE A 59 0.76 -1.47 -2.18
C ILE A 59 1.53 -1.61 -3.48
N LEU A 60 1.02 -0.97 -4.53
CA LEU A 60 1.72 -0.84 -5.81
C LEU A 60 2.28 0.57 -5.90
N ILE A 61 3.59 0.67 -6.11
CA ILE A 61 4.26 1.97 -6.29
C ILE A 61 4.03 2.44 -7.71
N VAL A 62 3.34 3.57 -7.85
CA VAL A 62 2.99 4.11 -9.17
C VAL A 62 3.86 5.27 -9.60
N ARG A 63 4.48 5.98 -8.65
CA ARG A 63 5.43 7.05 -8.97
C ARG A 63 6.42 7.25 -7.83
N LYS A 64 7.70 7.31 -8.18
CA LYS A 64 8.78 7.66 -7.25
C LYS A 64 9.13 9.12 -7.42
N PHE A 65 9.06 9.90 -6.34
CA PHE A 65 9.40 11.32 -6.37
C PHE A 65 10.86 11.57 -5.99
N ASN A 66 11.31 10.87 -4.98
CA ASN A 66 12.69 10.93 -4.49
C ASN A 66 12.97 9.64 -3.70
N GLU A 67 14.05 9.60 -2.94
CA GLU A 67 14.42 8.39 -2.21
C GLU A 67 13.51 8.08 -1.03
N ASP A 68 12.71 9.05 -0.58
CA ASP A 68 11.88 8.93 0.61
C ASP A 68 10.37 8.85 0.34
N LEU A 69 9.93 9.38 -0.79
CA LEU A 69 8.50 9.58 -1.05
C LEU A 69 8.04 9.01 -2.38
N MET A 70 6.86 8.43 -2.37
CA MET A 70 6.23 7.83 -3.52
C MET A 70 4.72 8.03 -3.52
N TRP A 71 4.10 7.93 -4.69
CA TRP A 71 2.67 7.66 -4.79
C TRP A 71 2.46 6.17 -4.91
N ALA A 72 1.50 5.65 -4.17
CA ALA A 72 1.15 4.24 -4.21
C ALA A 72 -0.36 4.05 -4.11
N VAL A 73 -0.82 2.90 -4.58
CA VAL A 73 -2.22 2.50 -4.46
C VAL A 73 -2.28 1.21 -3.66
N PRO A 74 -3.25 1.10 -2.73
CA PRO A 74 -3.39 -0.11 -1.92
C PRO A 74 -4.01 -1.24 -2.74
N ILE A 75 -3.62 -2.47 -2.42
CA ILE A 75 -4.18 -3.68 -2.98
C ILE A 75 -5.05 -4.33 -1.92
N THR A 76 -6.28 -4.62 -2.27
CA THR A 76 -7.26 -5.24 -1.37
C THR A 76 -7.81 -6.53 -1.97
N SER A 77 -8.04 -7.52 -1.11
CA SER A 77 -8.68 -8.78 -1.52
C SER A 77 -10.19 -8.64 -1.70
N THR A 78 -10.77 -7.58 -1.16
CA THR A 78 -12.21 -7.33 -1.21
C THR A 78 -12.52 -6.40 -2.38
N CYS A 79 -13.35 -6.87 -3.31
CA CYS A 79 -13.62 -6.20 -4.56
C CYS A 79 -15.10 -5.85 -4.68
N LYS A 80 -15.65 -5.10 -3.71
CA LYS A 80 -17.06 -4.67 -3.79
C LYS A 80 -17.16 -3.31 -4.46
N GLU A 81 -17.93 -3.25 -5.56
CA GLU A 81 -18.37 -2.00 -6.19
C GLU A 81 -17.23 -0.97 -6.40
N MET A 82 -16.06 -1.42 -6.81
CA MET A 82 -14.93 -0.53 -7.02
C MET A 82 -14.95 0.11 -8.38
N SER A 83 -14.80 1.45 -8.38
CA SER A 83 -14.43 2.22 -9.57
C SER A 83 -12.91 2.39 -9.60
N TYR A 84 -12.34 2.53 -10.77
CA TYR A 84 -10.89 2.76 -10.92
C TYR A 84 -10.06 1.72 -10.20
N PHE A 85 -10.07 0.50 -10.69
CA PHE A 85 -9.29 -0.58 -10.13
C PHE A 85 -8.55 -1.36 -11.22
N TRP A 86 -7.52 -2.10 -10.78
CA TRP A 86 -6.80 -3.02 -11.65
C TRP A 86 -6.60 -4.34 -10.91
N ARG A 87 -6.92 -5.47 -11.56
CA ARG A 87 -6.76 -6.79 -10.93
C ARG A 87 -5.29 -7.16 -10.85
N ILE A 88 -4.87 -7.65 -9.69
CA ILE A 88 -3.53 -8.09 -9.40
C ILE A 88 -3.55 -9.58 -9.05
N ASP A 89 -2.69 -10.35 -9.69
CA ASP A 89 -2.54 -11.78 -9.39
C ASP A 89 -1.07 -12.18 -9.50
N PHE A 90 -0.41 -12.34 -8.35
CA PHE A 90 0.96 -12.80 -8.25
C PHE A 90 1.05 -14.00 -7.30
N GLY A 91 0.10 -14.94 -7.40
CA GLY A 91 0.06 -16.11 -6.51
C GLY A 91 -0.24 -15.72 -5.07
N ARG A 92 0.77 -15.27 -4.32
CA ARG A 92 0.59 -14.87 -2.91
C ARG A 92 -0.23 -13.58 -2.77
N ILE A 93 -0.19 -12.70 -3.75
CA ILE A 93 -0.93 -11.45 -3.74
C ILE A 93 -2.00 -11.52 -4.81
N ARG A 94 -3.25 -11.62 -4.39
CA ARG A 94 -4.42 -11.61 -5.27
C ARG A 94 -5.42 -10.59 -4.79
N GLY A 95 -5.89 -9.78 -5.69
CA GLY A 95 -6.89 -8.78 -5.35
C GLY A 95 -6.96 -7.69 -6.38
N VAL A 96 -7.30 -6.50 -5.92
CA VAL A 96 -7.45 -5.32 -6.77
C VAL A 96 -6.64 -4.17 -6.23
N ALA A 97 -5.88 -3.55 -7.12
CA ALA A 97 -5.26 -2.27 -6.83
C ALA A 97 -6.33 -1.19 -6.94
N SER A 98 -6.61 -0.52 -5.85
CA SER A 98 -7.61 0.55 -5.80
C SER A 98 -6.97 1.87 -6.22
N LEU A 99 -7.11 2.22 -7.50
CA LEU A 99 -6.50 3.44 -8.04
C LEU A 99 -7.15 4.69 -7.45
N LEU A 100 -8.41 4.57 -7.03
CA LEU A 100 -9.15 5.64 -6.39
C LEU A 100 -8.50 6.06 -5.06
N GLN A 101 -7.80 5.16 -4.40
CA GLN A 101 -7.18 5.42 -3.11
C GLN A 101 -5.68 5.71 -3.23
N LEU A 102 -5.29 6.32 -4.32
CA LEU A 102 -3.94 6.81 -4.53
C LEU A 102 -3.53 7.74 -3.37
N ARG A 103 -2.34 7.51 -2.82
CA ARG A 103 -1.87 8.32 -1.70
C ARG A 103 -0.35 8.46 -1.71
N LEU A 104 0.11 9.49 -1.00
CA LEU A 104 1.53 9.68 -0.72
C LEU A 104 1.95 8.70 0.38
N VAL A 105 3.08 8.03 0.17
CA VAL A 105 3.63 7.05 1.11
C VAL A 105 5.11 7.36 1.33
N SER A 106 5.52 7.36 2.61
CA SER A 106 6.92 7.44 2.98
C SER A 106 7.59 6.07 2.92
N ILE A 107 8.85 6.02 2.54
CA ILE A 107 9.65 4.79 2.57
C ILE A 107 9.63 4.13 3.94
N ASN A 108 9.46 4.89 5.02
CA ASN A 108 9.43 4.35 6.39
C ASN A 108 8.26 3.38 6.61
N ARG A 109 7.25 3.38 5.74
CA ARG A 109 6.12 2.45 5.83
C ARG A 109 6.40 1.10 5.17
N LEU A 110 7.45 0.97 4.37
CA LEU A 110 7.73 -0.24 3.59
C LEU A 110 8.37 -1.33 4.45
N PHE A 111 7.89 -2.56 4.29
CA PHE A 111 8.39 -3.73 5.03
C PHE A 111 9.07 -4.76 4.13
N GLU A 112 8.40 -5.25 3.11
CA GLU A 112 8.90 -6.35 2.28
C GLU A 112 8.51 -6.16 0.82
N LEU A 113 9.49 -6.28 -0.06
CA LEU A 113 9.26 -6.32 -1.52
C LEU A 113 8.65 -7.69 -1.87
N VAL A 114 7.55 -7.67 -2.61
CA VAL A 114 6.82 -8.89 -2.98
C VAL A 114 7.01 -9.25 -4.44
N ALA A 115 6.83 -8.28 -5.33
CA ALA A 115 6.79 -8.52 -6.77
C ALA A 115 7.01 -7.22 -7.53
N ARG A 116 7.12 -7.34 -8.84
CA ARG A 116 7.22 -6.21 -9.75
C ARG A 116 6.32 -6.46 -10.95
N LEU A 117 5.46 -5.49 -11.27
CA LEU A 117 4.58 -5.59 -12.44
C LEU A 117 5.36 -5.57 -13.75
N GLU A 118 4.83 -6.26 -14.75
CA GLU A 118 5.32 -6.13 -16.11
C GLU A 118 5.13 -4.70 -16.60
N GLU A 119 6.05 -4.23 -17.42
CA GLU A 119 6.08 -2.83 -17.86
C GLU A 119 4.82 -2.44 -18.64
N ASP A 120 4.36 -3.30 -19.55
CA ASP A 120 3.18 -3.02 -20.37
C ASP A 120 1.91 -2.92 -19.52
N GLU A 121 1.77 -3.75 -18.51
CA GLU A 121 0.65 -3.69 -17.56
C GLU A 121 0.72 -2.39 -16.74
N PHE A 122 1.90 -2.04 -16.28
CA PHE A 122 2.11 -0.83 -15.49
C PHE A 122 1.77 0.45 -16.27
N VAL A 123 2.12 0.50 -17.55
CA VAL A 123 1.78 1.64 -18.41
C VAL A 123 0.27 1.84 -18.47
N LYS A 124 -0.49 0.75 -18.61
CA LYS A 124 -1.96 0.81 -18.63
C LYS A 124 -2.52 1.36 -17.32
N ILE A 125 -1.97 0.93 -16.19
CA ILE A 125 -2.40 1.43 -14.88
C ILE A 125 -2.14 2.92 -14.77
N ARG A 126 -0.96 3.38 -15.18
CA ARG A 126 -0.61 4.79 -15.10
C ARG A 126 -1.51 5.67 -15.97
N GLN A 127 -1.96 5.16 -17.08
CA GLN A 127 -2.90 5.88 -17.96
C GLN A 127 -4.26 6.09 -17.30
N MET A 128 -4.61 5.28 -16.31
CA MET A 128 -5.87 5.38 -15.58
C MET A 128 -5.81 6.38 -14.42
N ILE A 129 -4.63 6.79 -14.05
CA ILE A 129 -4.44 7.68 -12.89
C ILE A 129 -4.47 9.15 -13.30
#